data_f6e1a987060b39ded5766dac2c06491f
#
_entry.id   f6e1a987060b39ded5766dac2c06491f
#
_cell.length_a   1.000
_cell.length_b   1.000
_cell.length_c   1.000
_cell.angle_alpha   90.00
_cell.angle_beta   90.00
_cell.angle_gamma   90.00
#
_symmetry.space_group_name_H-M   'P 1'
#
loop_
_entity.id
_entity.type
_entity.pdbx_description
1 polymer ?
#
loop_
_entity_poly.entity_id
_entity_poly.type
_entity_poly.pdbx_seq_one_letter_code
_entity_poly.pdbx_strand_id
1 'polypeptide(L)'
;MPGNTAGLLTEGGSALTVGGFDGPHRGHRALCASVIKEAKNRSLVPGLITFTRSPRSFKQKADYEGDISTLRLRLKVLEEWGFAFAVVIDFSADFSKMEGYEFLCVLKDLCAMRFFGVGEGFRCGRNHAAGEDEISSFAQEHGIVCSFMPLQAESGTRISSSLVRRYVRSGKLNEAKELLGYPFQIDCFQFDTKFEEKAGRVHALLTAKTDEILQLLPPSGLYPVRIFASLSGQDICFDTDVHTDSSVLRQEVPAVYKNCLFDRIGF
;
A
#
# COMPACT_ATOMS: atom_id res chain seq x y z
N MET A 1 16.43 -0.84 -13.14
CA MET A 1 16.10 -1.31 -14.51
C MET A 1 14.59 -1.39 -14.58
N PRO A 2 13.89 -0.69 -15.47
CA PRO A 2 12.47 -0.95 -15.70
C PRO A 2 12.38 -2.33 -16.34
N GLY A 3 11.80 -3.28 -15.62
CA GLY A 3 11.53 -4.61 -16.15
C GLY A 3 10.63 -4.49 -17.38
N ASN A 4 10.98 -5.15 -18.45
CA ASN A 4 10.24 -5.18 -19.69
C ASN A 4 8.89 -5.89 -19.47
N THR A 5 7.86 -5.14 -19.05
CA THR A 5 6.49 -5.64 -18.85
C THR A 5 5.76 -5.92 -20.17
N ALA A 6 6.31 -5.47 -21.30
CA ALA A 6 5.70 -5.68 -22.62
C ALA A 6 5.51 -7.18 -22.99
N GLY A 7 6.32 -8.09 -22.46
CA GLY A 7 6.20 -9.52 -22.70
C GLY A 7 5.12 -10.24 -21.88
N LEU A 8 4.71 -9.68 -20.71
CA LEU A 8 3.68 -10.26 -19.85
C LEU A 8 2.24 -9.97 -20.30
N LEU A 9 2.05 -8.95 -21.13
CA LEU A 9 0.73 -8.42 -21.50
C LEU A 9 0.30 -8.74 -22.95
N THR A 10 1.09 -9.49 -23.71
CA THR A 10 0.90 -9.67 -25.15
C THR A 10 -0.15 -10.72 -25.54
N GLU A 11 -0.51 -11.65 -24.66
CA GLU A 11 -1.51 -12.68 -24.96
C GLU A 11 -2.69 -12.62 -23.97
N GLY A 12 -3.79 -11.97 -24.35
CA GLY A 12 -5.06 -12.01 -23.61
C GLY A 12 -5.50 -10.69 -22.95
N GLY A 13 -4.60 -9.79 -22.62
CA GLY A 13 -4.93 -8.51 -21.97
C GLY A 13 -4.98 -8.59 -20.44
N SER A 14 -5.37 -7.48 -19.79
CA SER A 14 -5.37 -7.35 -18.34
C SER A 14 -6.72 -6.97 -17.73
N ALA A 15 -6.91 -7.36 -16.48
CA ALA A 15 -7.96 -6.87 -15.60
C ALA A 15 -7.34 -5.92 -14.58
N LEU A 16 -7.76 -4.68 -14.61
CA LEU A 16 -7.13 -3.60 -13.86
C LEU A 16 -8.02 -3.03 -12.75
N THR A 17 -7.36 -2.56 -11.70
CA THR A 17 -7.94 -1.63 -10.73
C THR A 17 -6.98 -0.47 -10.49
N VAL A 18 -7.51 0.66 -10.02
CA VAL A 18 -6.74 1.87 -9.71
C VAL A 18 -7.06 2.34 -8.30
N GLY A 19 -6.03 2.66 -7.53
CA GLY A 19 -6.22 3.23 -6.20
C GLY A 19 -4.92 3.61 -5.52
N GLY A 20 -5.02 4.45 -4.50
CA GLY A 20 -3.88 4.76 -3.63
C GLY A 20 -3.44 3.57 -2.80
N PHE A 21 -4.38 2.71 -2.43
CA PHE A 21 -4.19 1.51 -1.60
C PHE A 21 -3.33 1.75 -0.36
N ASP A 22 -3.40 2.95 0.20
CA ASP A 22 -2.63 3.30 1.39
C ASP A 22 -3.16 2.54 2.61
N GLY A 23 -2.31 1.67 3.17
CA GLY A 23 -2.72 0.65 4.13
C GLY A 23 -3.80 -0.25 3.51
N PRO A 24 -3.45 -1.20 2.62
CA PRO A 24 -4.44 -2.06 1.99
C PRO A 24 -5.32 -2.72 3.04
N HIS A 25 -6.55 -2.24 3.18
CA HIS A 25 -7.51 -2.67 4.20
C HIS A 25 -8.58 -3.61 3.61
N ARG A 26 -9.42 -4.20 4.47
CA ARG A 26 -10.47 -5.17 4.08
C ARG A 26 -11.40 -4.65 2.98
N GLY A 27 -11.71 -3.33 2.98
CA GLY A 27 -12.46 -2.72 1.89
C GLY A 27 -11.74 -2.75 0.54
N HIS A 28 -10.42 -2.51 0.52
CA HIS A 28 -9.61 -2.68 -0.68
C HIS A 28 -9.55 -4.16 -1.10
N ARG A 29 -9.42 -5.07 -0.12
CA ARG A 29 -9.35 -6.51 -0.40
C ARG A 29 -10.58 -7.03 -1.13
N ALA A 30 -11.78 -6.55 -0.78
CA ALA A 30 -13.01 -6.94 -1.46
C ALA A 30 -13.00 -6.52 -2.94
N LEU A 31 -12.60 -5.26 -3.24
CA LEU A 31 -12.42 -4.78 -4.61
C LEU A 31 -11.37 -5.62 -5.36
N CYS A 32 -10.20 -5.79 -4.77
CA CYS A 32 -9.09 -6.55 -5.37
C CYS A 32 -9.49 -8.00 -5.66
N ALA A 33 -10.18 -8.67 -4.73
CA ALA A 33 -10.66 -10.03 -4.91
C ALA A 33 -11.65 -10.15 -6.08
N SER A 34 -12.53 -9.15 -6.26
CA SER A 34 -13.44 -9.11 -7.40
C SER A 34 -12.70 -8.97 -8.73
N VAL A 35 -11.71 -8.07 -8.81
CA VAL A 35 -10.91 -7.88 -10.02
C VAL A 35 -10.11 -9.14 -10.36
N ILE A 36 -9.49 -9.79 -9.37
CA ILE A 36 -8.76 -11.04 -9.55
C ILE A 36 -9.69 -12.17 -10.01
N LYS A 37 -10.90 -12.24 -9.45
CA LYS A 37 -11.92 -13.22 -9.89
C LYS A 37 -12.31 -13.00 -11.35
N GLU A 38 -12.56 -11.74 -11.75
CA GLU A 38 -12.87 -11.40 -13.14
C GLU A 38 -11.69 -11.65 -14.09
N ALA A 39 -10.46 -11.39 -13.65
CA ALA A 39 -9.26 -11.75 -14.39
C ALA A 39 -9.23 -13.26 -14.68
N LYS A 40 -9.47 -14.09 -13.66
CA LYS A 40 -9.52 -15.56 -13.82
C LYS A 40 -10.64 -16.00 -14.75
N ASN A 41 -11.85 -15.46 -14.60
CA ASN A 41 -13.02 -15.82 -15.41
C ASN A 41 -12.82 -15.51 -16.90
N ARG A 42 -12.02 -14.49 -17.21
CA ARG A 42 -11.78 -13.99 -18.58
C ARG A 42 -10.41 -14.35 -19.13
N SER A 43 -9.62 -15.13 -18.41
CA SER A 43 -8.23 -15.48 -18.79
C SER A 43 -7.37 -14.21 -19.00
N LEU A 44 -7.55 -13.20 -18.16
CA LEU A 44 -6.81 -11.94 -18.15
C LEU A 44 -5.74 -11.95 -17.04
N VAL A 45 -4.70 -11.14 -17.21
CA VAL A 45 -3.67 -10.93 -16.17
C VAL A 45 -4.16 -9.89 -15.16
N PRO A 46 -4.24 -10.21 -13.85
CA PRO A 46 -4.64 -9.24 -12.85
C PRO A 46 -3.53 -8.22 -12.61
N GLY A 47 -3.83 -6.95 -12.78
CA GLY A 47 -2.93 -5.83 -12.60
C GLY A 47 -3.54 -4.72 -11.76
N LEU A 48 -2.70 -3.91 -11.15
CA LEU A 48 -3.14 -2.73 -10.41
C LEU A 48 -2.32 -1.49 -10.78
N ILE A 49 -2.97 -0.35 -10.63
CA ILE A 49 -2.35 0.96 -10.79
C ILE A 49 -2.35 1.62 -9.42
N THR A 50 -1.18 2.03 -8.96
CA THR A 50 -1.03 2.76 -7.70
C THR A 50 -0.04 3.91 -7.85
N PHE A 51 0.23 4.63 -6.77
CA PHE A 51 1.05 5.84 -6.80
C PHE A 51 2.25 5.68 -5.85
N THR A 52 3.37 6.32 -6.18
CA THR A 52 4.57 6.36 -5.31
C THR A 52 4.22 6.88 -3.93
N ARG A 53 3.42 7.96 -3.88
CA ARG A 53 2.85 8.56 -2.67
C ARG A 53 1.34 8.75 -2.85
N SER A 54 0.61 8.83 -1.74
CA SER A 54 -0.81 9.18 -1.81
C SER A 54 -1.00 10.50 -2.56
N PRO A 55 -1.93 10.59 -3.53
CA PRO A 55 -2.25 11.88 -4.18
C PRO A 55 -2.63 12.99 -3.19
N ARG A 56 -3.06 12.63 -1.97
CA ARG A 56 -3.31 13.58 -0.88
C ARG A 56 -2.03 14.25 -0.39
N SER A 57 -0.92 13.54 -0.32
CA SER A 57 0.38 14.11 0.11
C SER A 57 0.85 15.22 -0.81
N PHE A 58 0.48 15.17 -2.08
CA PHE A 58 0.79 16.19 -3.07
C PHE A 58 -0.11 17.43 -2.93
N LYS A 59 -1.42 17.21 -2.65
CA LYS A 59 -2.43 18.28 -2.60
C LYS A 59 -2.51 18.99 -1.24
N GLN A 60 -2.14 18.34 -0.15
CA GLN A 60 -2.34 18.80 1.24
C GLN A 60 -1.05 18.64 2.06
N LYS A 61 0.07 19.20 1.60
CA LYS A 61 1.38 19.06 2.27
C LYS A 61 1.38 19.46 3.75
N ALA A 62 0.60 20.49 4.13
CA ALA A 62 0.56 20.99 5.52
C ALA A 62 -0.12 20.02 6.49
N ASP A 63 -1.08 19.21 6.01
CA ASP A 63 -1.87 18.28 6.85
C ASP A 63 -1.50 16.81 6.57
N TYR A 64 -0.42 16.58 5.83
CA TYR A 64 0.00 15.23 5.51
C TYR A 64 0.76 14.61 6.68
N GLU A 65 0.17 13.57 7.24
CA GLU A 65 0.61 12.90 8.46
C GLU A 65 1.41 11.62 8.21
N GLY A 66 1.80 11.36 6.99
CA GLY A 66 2.44 10.13 6.55
C GLY A 66 1.46 9.08 5.96
N ASP A 67 1.99 8.17 5.15
CA ASP A 67 1.25 7.02 4.64
C ASP A 67 1.08 5.95 5.72
N ILE A 68 0.00 5.18 5.67
CA ILE A 68 -0.21 4.02 6.55
C ILE A 68 0.81 2.92 6.22
N SER A 69 1.15 2.78 4.94
CA SER A 69 2.15 1.82 4.47
C SER A 69 3.07 2.46 3.42
N THR A 70 4.36 2.16 3.50
CA THR A 70 5.28 2.50 2.39
C THR A 70 4.84 1.82 1.11
N LEU A 71 5.31 2.32 -0.04
CA LEU A 71 5.05 1.68 -1.33
C LEU A 71 5.50 0.20 -1.32
N ARG A 72 6.66 -0.08 -0.74
CA ARG A 72 7.23 -1.44 -0.63
C ARG A 72 6.29 -2.39 0.13
N LEU A 73 5.85 -2.03 1.33
CA LEU A 73 4.94 -2.85 2.13
C LEU A 73 3.56 -2.98 1.47
N ARG A 74 3.08 -1.92 0.85
CA ARG A 74 1.83 -1.90 0.10
C ARG A 74 1.84 -2.89 -1.06
N LEU A 75 2.89 -2.86 -1.89
CA LEU A 75 3.04 -3.77 -3.01
C LEU A 75 3.16 -5.23 -2.56
N LYS A 76 3.88 -5.49 -1.45
CA LYS A 76 3.97 -6.84 -0.88
C LYS A 76 2.59 -7.41 -0.53
N VAL A 77 1.75 -6.63 0.16
CA VAL A 77 0.37 -7.07 0.50
C VAL A 77 -0.47 -7.32 -0.76
N LEU A 78 -0.35 -6.45 -1.76
CA LEU A 78 -1.13 -6.57 -3.01
C LEU A 78 -0.67 -7.77 -3.87
N GLU A 79 0.62 -8.07 -3.88
CA GLU A 79 1.19 -9.29 -4.47
C GLU A 79 0.65 -10.54 -3.77
N GLU A 80 0.66 -10.57 -2.42
CA GLU A 80 0.08 -11.67 -1.63
C GLU A 80 -1.43 -11.86 -1.89
N TRP A 81 -2.14 -10.82 -2.30
CA TRP A 81 -3.54 -10.92 -2.70
C TRP A 81 -3.74 -11.51 -4.11
N GLY A 82 -2.68 -11.62 -4.92
CA GLY A 82 -2.69 -12.31 -6.20
C GLY A 82 -2.61 -11.42 -7.43
N PHE A 83 -2.20 -10.15 -7.31
CA PHE A 83 -1.87 -9.34 -8.47
C PHE A 83 -0.55 -9.78 -9.09
N ALA A 84 -0.52 -9.91 -10.41
CA ALA A 84 0.66 -10.33 -11.17
C ALA A 84 1.60 -9.16 -11.47
N PHE A 85 1.09 -7.93 -11.54
CA PHE A 85 1.88 -6.74 -11.78
C PHE A 85 1.25 -5.49 -11.18
N ALA A 86 2.07 -4.48 -10.95
CA ALA A 86 1.67 -3.15 -10.54
C ALA A 86 2.32 -2.10 -11.44
N VAL A 87 1.52 -1.12 -11.89
CA VAL A 87 2.02 0.11 -12.48
C VAL A 87 2.04 1.16 -11.40
N VAL A 88 3.23 1.67 -11.11
CA VAL A 88 3.44 2.70 -10.09
C VAL A 88 3.60 4.04 -10.78
N ILE A 89 2.67 4.95 -10.51
CA ILE A 89 2.67 6.29 -11.09
C ILE A 89 3.28 7.26 -10.08
N ASP A 90 4.24 8.04 -10.53
CA ASP A 90 4.69 9.20 -9.76
C ASP A 90 3.72 10.36 -10.01
N PHE A 91 2.98 10.73 -8.94
CA PHE A 91 1.96 11.77 -9.02
C PHE A 91 2.63 13.15 -9.07
N SER A 92 2.99 13.58 -10.28
CA SER A 92 3.60 14.88 -10.56
C SER A 92 2.57 15.95 -10.91
N ALA A 93 3.05 17.22 -10.98
CA ALA A 93 2.24 18.32 -11.43
C ALA A 93 1.73 18.13 -12.87
N ASP A 94 2.50 17.48 -13.73
CA ASP A 94 2.09 17.21 -15.11
C ASP A 94 1.08 16.07 -15.19
N PHE A 95 1.29 14.98 -14.43
CA PHE A 95 0.30 13.92 -14.35
C PHE A 95 -1.05 14.42 -13.82
N SER A 96 -1.05 15.39 -12.89
CA SER A 96 -2.27 15.96 -12.32
C SER A 96 -3.12 16.76 -13.33
N LYS A 97 -2.56 17.13 -14.49
CA LYS A 97 -3.23 17.85 -15.59
C LYS A 97 -3.84 16.91 -16.61
N MET A 98 -3.49 15.62 -16.60
CA MET A 98 -3.98 14.62 -17.55
C MET A 98 -5.51 14.51 -17.48
N GLU A 99 -6.18 14.53 -18.61
CA GLU A 99 -7.64 14.38 -18.68
C GLU A 99 -8.04 12.90 -18.42
N GLY A 100 -9.27 12.67 -17.95
CA GLY A 100 -9.73 11.34 -17.61
C GLY A 100 -9.74 10.37 -18.80
N TYR A 101 -10.19 10.84 -19.96
CA TYR A 101 -10.19 10.05 -21.20
C TYR A 101 -8.76 9.66 -21.60
N GLU A 102 -7.81 10.60 -21.56
CA GLU A 102 -6.39 10.34 -21.84
C GLU A 102 -5.80 9.28 -20.89
N PHE A 103 -6.09 9.40 -19.59
CA PHE A 103 -5.67 8.42 -18.59
C PHE A 103 -6.19 7.01 -18.90
N LEU A 104 -7.47 6.89 -19.28
CA LEU A 104 -8.06 5.61 -19.66
C LEU A 104 -7.46 5.05 -20.95
N CYS A 105 -7.14 5.90 -21.94
CA CYS A 105 -6.40 5.49 -23.14
C CYS A 105 -5.02 4.92 -22.78
N VAL A 106 -4.28 5.59 -21.89
CA VAL A 106 -2.97 5.11 -21.42
C VAL A 106 -3.08 3.74 -20.79
N LEU A 107 -4.07 3.50 -19.92
CA LEU A 107 -4.28 2.18 -19.32
C LEU A 107 -4.66 1.13 -20.36
N LYS A 108 -5.54 1.47 -21.31
CA LYS A 108 -5.95 0.58 -22.41
C LYS A 108 -4.76 0.17 -23.25
N ASP A 109 -3.91 1.11 -23.67
CA ASP A 109 -2.85 0.89 -24.62
C ASP A 109 -1.59 0.28 -23.99
N LEU A 110 -1.14 0.80 -22.82
CA LEU A 110 0.07 0.32 -22.16
C LEU A 110 -0.14 -0.97 -21.38
N CYS A 111 -1.33 -1.18 -20.82
CA CYS A 111 -1.62 -2.34 -19.99
C CYS A 111 -2.53 -3.35 -20.69
N ALA A 112 -2.88 -3.15 -21.96
CA ALA A 112 -3.83 -3.99 -22.70
C ALA A 112 -5.13 -4.25 -21.91
N MET A 113 -5.71 -3.19 -21.32
CA MET A 113 -6.88 -3.27 -20.43
C MET A 113 -8.11 -3.83 -21.17
N ARG A 114 -8.69 -4.91 -20.61
CA ARG A 114 -9.93 -5.53 -21.09
C ARG A 114 -11.03 -5.55 -20.03
N PHE A 115 -10.65 -5.47 -18.78
CA PHE A 115 -11.55 -5.31 -17.64
C PHE A 115 -11.04 -4.20 -16.72
N PHE A 116 -11.97 -3.35 -16.25
CA PHE A 116 -11.66 -2.25 -15.34
C PHE A 116 -12.62 -2.28 -14.15
N GLY A 117 -12.10 -2.65 -12.97
CA GLY A 117 -12.87 -2.71 -11.72
C GLY A 117 -12.43 -1.64 -10.75
N VAL A 118 -13.34 -0.77 -10.33
CA VAL A 118 -13.07 0.31 -9.37
C VAL A 118 -14.17 0.41 -8.31
N GLY A 119 -13.91 1.09 -7.22
CA GLY A 119 -14.94 1.35 -6.21
C GLY A 119 -15.97 2.37 -6.71
N GLU A 120 -17.22 2.27 -6.23
CA GLU A 120 -18.23 3.31 -6.43
C GLU A 120 -17.72 4.69 -6.03
N GLY A 121 -18.05 5.70 -6.82
CA GLY A 121 -17.57 7.06 -6.65
C GLY A 121 -16.11 7.26 -7.04
N PHE A 122 -15.45 6.28 -7.66
CA PHE A 122 -14.11 6.49 -8.25
C PHE A 122 -14.18 7.55 -9.34
N ARG A 123 -13.20 8.45 -9.33
CA ARG A 123 -13.05 9.49 -10.32
C ARG A 123 -11.59 9.64 -10.71
N CYS A 124 -11.31 9.87 -11.98
CA CYS A 124 -9.98 10.09 -12.50
C CYS A 124 -9.88 11.37 -13.36
N GLY A 125 -8.65 11.67 -13.77
CA GLY A 125 -8.33 12.85 -14.57
C GLY A 125 -8.29 14.15 -13.77
N ARG A 126 -7.94 15.22 -14.49
CA ARG A 126 -7.84 16.57 -13.93
C ARG A 126 -9.15 16.97 -13.24
N ASN A 127 -9.05 17.50 -12.03
CA ASN A 127 -10.19 17.90 -11.20
C ASN A 127 -11.23 16.80 -10.96
N HIS A 128 -10.85 15.51 -11.06
CA HIS A 128 -11.77 14.38 -10.92
C HIS A 128 -12.95 14.45 -11.93
N ALA A 129 -12.70 14.88 -13.15
CA ALA A 129 -13.73 15.14 -14.15
C ALA A 129 -14.40 13.85 -14.64
N ALA A 130 -13.65 12.76 -14.84
CA ALA A 130 -14.21 11.49 -15.30
C ALA A 130 -14.70 10.63 -14.12
N GLY A 131 -16.00 10.43 -14.06
CA GLY A 131 -16.69 9.54 -13.10
C GLY A 131 -17.25 8.29 -13.76
N GLU A 132 -18.28 7.69 -13.15
CA GLU A 132 -18.84 6.41 -13.59
C GLU A 132 -19.44 6.47 -15.01
N ASP A 133 -20.09 7.56 -15.37
CA ASP A 133 -20.71 7.70 -16.70
C ASP A 133 -19.65 7.82 -17.80
N GLU A 134 -18.61 8.65 -17.60
CA GLU A 134 -17.52 8.81 -18.55
C GLU A 134 -16.70 7.54 -18.70
N ILE A 135 -16.45 6.83 -17.59
CA ILE A 135 -15.73 5.54 -17.59
C ILE A 135 -16.56 4.47 -18.31
N SER A 136 -17.87 4.41 -18.07
CA SER A 136 -18.78 3.47 -18.74
C SER A 136 -18.85 3.71 -20.23
N SER A 137 -18.95 4.98 -20.64
CA SER A 137 -18.97 5.38 -22.06
C SER A 137 -17.66 5.00 -22.76
N PHE A 138 -16.50 5.30 -22.12
CA PHE A 138 -15.19 4.89 -22.64
C PHE A 138 -15.08 3.36 -22.77
N ALA A 139 -15.53 2.63 -21.75
CA ALA A 139 -15.47 1.17 -21.73
C ALA A 139 -16.32 0.55 -22.87
N GLN A 140 -17.54 1.10 -23.09
CA GLN A 140 -18.41 0.68 -24.18
C GLN A 140 -17.78 0.95 -25.55
N GLU A 141 -17.22 2.14 -25.77
CA GLU A 141 -16.56 2.55 -27.01
C GLU A 141 -15.39 1.60 -27.38
N HIS A 142 -14.65 1.14 -26.37
CA HIS A 142 -13.45 0.34 -26.59
C HIS A 142 -13.61 -1.17 -26.33
N GLY A 143 -14.83 -1.65 -26.10
CA GLY A 143 -15.10 -3.07 -25.83
C GLY A 143 -14.46 -3.57 -24.53
N ILE A 144 -14.33 -2.69 -23.53
CA ILE A 144 -13.81 -2.99 -22.21
C ILE A 144 -14.99 -3.24 -21.26
N VAL A 145 -14.88 -4.25 -20.42
CA VAL A 145 -15.87 -4.48 -19.37
C VAL A 145 -15.50 -3.64 -18.15
N CYS A 146 -16.42 -2.82 -17.64
CA CYS A 146 -16.21 -2.09 -16.39
C CYS A 146 -17.15 -2.56 -15.28
N SER A 147 -16.72 -2.41 -14.03
CA SER A 147 -17.48 -2.76 -12.83
C SER A 147 -17.20 -1.76 -11.71
N PHE A 148 -18.27 -1.23 -11.12
CA PHE A 148 -18.20 -0.33 -9.96
C PHE A 148 -18.63 -1.11 -8.72
N MET A 149 -17.70 -1.29 -7.79
CA MET A 149 -17.90 -2.10 -6.60
C MET A 149 -18.41 -1.25 -5.44
N PRO A 150 -19.47 -1.68 -4.76
CA PRO A 150 -19.99 -0.95 -3.61
C PRO A 150 -18.95 -0.85 -2.49
N LEU A 151 -18.97 0.29 -1.80
CA LEU A 151 -18.06 0.55 -0.70
C LEU A 151 -18.38 -0.38 0.47
N GLN A 152 -17.36 -1.06 0.99
CA GLN A 152 -17.51 -1.95 2.14
C GLN A 152 -17.72 -1.16 3.43
N ALA A 153 -18.70 -1.56 4.23
CA ALA A 153 -18.94 -1.06 5.56
C ALA A 153 -18.91 -2.21 6.56
N GLU A 154 -18.42 -1.96 7.76
CA GLU A 154 -18.48 -2.87 8.89
C GLU A 154 -19.24 -2.21 10.03
N SER A 155 -20.27 -2.89 10.54
CA SER A 155 -21.16 -2.34 11.59
C SER A 155 -21.70 -0.93 11.27
N GLY A 156 -22.03 -0.66 10.01
CA GLY A 156 -22.52 0.65 9.56
C GLY A 156 -21.45 1.72 9.36
N THR A 157 -20.18 1.41 9.64
CA THR A 157 -19.06 2.35 9.45
C THR A 157 -18.25 1.96 8.21
N ARG A 158 -18.05 2.93 7.30
CA ARG A 158 -17.25 2.71 6.09
C ARG A 158 -15.80 2.41 6.46
N ILE A 159 -15.27 1.29 5.98
CA ILE A 159 -13.84 0.98 6.09
C ILE A 159 -13.06 1.92 5.16
N SER A 160 -12.11 2.68 5.70
CA SER A 160 -11.33 3.64 4.93
C SER A 160 -9.92 3.84 5.51
N SER A 161 -8.96 4.22 4.66
CA SER A 161 -7.61 4.59 5.11
C SER A 161 -7.63 5.72 6.15
N SER A 162 -8.59 6.65 6.08
CA SER A 162 -8.73 7.72 7.09
C SER A 162 -9.10 7.17 8.46
N LEU A 163 -9.92 6.12 8.53
CA LEU A 163 -10.29 5.48 9.79
C LEU A 163 -9.10 4.68 10.36
N VAL A 164 -8.39 3.93 9.51
CA VAL A 164 -7.16 3.22 9.91
C VAL A 164 -6.13 4.20 10.46
N ARG A 165 -5.89 5.32 9.76
CA ARG A 165 -4.94 6.37 10.19
C ARG A 165 -5.30 6.92 11.57
N ARG A 166 -6.57 7.20 11.82
CA ARG A 166 -7.06 7.67 13.12
C ARG A 166 -6.76 6.66 14.23
N TYR A 167 -6.96 5.36 14.00
CA TYR A 167 -6.68 4.33 14.99
C TYR A 167 -5.18 4.20 15.27
N VAL A 168 -4.33 4.19 14.24
CA VAL A 168 -2.87 4.15 14.42
C VAL A 168 -2.40 5.35 15.26
N ARG A 169 -2.85 6.57 14.93
CA ARG A 169 -2.49 7.79 15.67
C ARG A 169 -2.96 7.81 17.11
N SER A 170 -4.03 7.15 17.44
CA SER A 170 -4.53 7.04 18.82
C SER A 170 -3.97 5.82 19.56
N GLY A 171 -3.00 5.09 18.98
CA GLY A 171 -2.42 3.88 19.58
C GLY A 171 -3.37 2.67 19.60
N LYS A 172 -4.53 2.75 18.93
CA LYS A 172 -5.52 1.69 18.85
C LYS A 172 -5.15 0.70 17.74
N LEU A 173 -4.05 -0.01 17.94
CA LEU A 173 -3.46 -0.85 16.90
C LEU A 173 -4.25 -2.14 16.67
N ASN A 174 -4.96 -2.64 17.67
CA ASN A 174 -5.86 -3.78 17.49
C ASN A 174 -7.04 -3.43 16.57
N GLU A 175 -7.66 -2.27 16.77
CA GLU A 175 -8.74 -1.78 15.92
C GLU A 175 -8.23 -1.47 14.49
N ALA A 176 -7.01 -0.96 14.38
CA ALA A 176 -6.37 -0.78 13.07
C ALA A 176 -6.16 -2.14 12.36
N LYS A 177 -5.67 -3.17 13.08
CA LYS A 177 -5.49 -4.53 12.59
C LYS A 177 -6.80 -5.14 12.09
N GLU A 178 -7.91 -4.93 12.81
CA GLU A 178 -9.22 -5.40 12.40
C GLU A 178 -9.66 -4.85 11.04
N LEU A 179 -9.45 -3.56 10.82
CA LEU A 179 -9.75 -2.91 9.54
C LEU A 179 -8.79 -3.32 8.42
N LEU A 180 -7.50 -3.46 8.73
CA LEU A 180 -6.48 -3.90 7.77
C LEU A 180 -6.66 -5.37 7.38
N GLY A 181 -7.01 -6.23 8.36
CA GLY A 181 -7.02 -7.68 8.22
C GLY A 181 -5.64 -8.32 8.44
N TYR A 182 -4.65 -7.53 8.85
CA TYR A 182 -3.29 -7.92 9.23
C TYR A 182 -2.73 -6.89 10.23
N PRO A 183 -1.69 -7.24 11.03
CA PRO A 183 -1.07 -6.30 11.95
C PRO A 183 -0.57 -5.04 11.24
N PHE A 184 -0.73 -3.86 11.85
CA PHE A 184 -0.09 -2.64 11.35
C PHE A 184 1.42 -2.86 11.29
N GLN A 185 2.07 -2.44 10.21
CA GLN A 185 3.49 -2.72 9.98
C GLN A 185 4.27 -1.43 9.74
N ILE A 186 5.45 -1.34 10.32
CA ILE A 186 6.44 -0.28 10.05
C ILE A 186 7.54 -0.86 9.16
N ASP A 187 7.87 -0.15 8.09
CA ASP A 187 8.96 -0.47 7.17
C ASP A 187 10.30 -0.06 7.78
N CYS A 188 11.15 -1.03 8.10
CA CYS A 188 12.44 -0.75 8.72
C CYS A 188 13.47 -0.12 7.76
N PHE A 189 13.25 -0.19 6.44
CA PHE A 189 14.15 0.43 5.46
C PHE A 189 14.17 1.96 5.52
N GLN A 190 13.22 2.59 6.23
CA GLN A 190 13.22 4.03 6.50
C GLN A 190 14.18 4.44 7.62
N PHE A 191 14.80 3.47 8.30
CA PHE A 191 15.62 3.71 9.48
C PHE A 191 17.05 3.21 9.29
N ASP A 192 18.00 3.89 9.89
CA ASP A 192 19.33 3.37 10.15
C ASP A 192 19.30 2.56 11.44
N THR A 193 19.87 1.37 11.41
CA THR A 193 19.89 0.46 12.57
C THR A 193 21.27 0.43 13.18
N LYS A 194 21.35 0.67 14.49
CA LYS A 194 22.55 0.49 15.32
C LYS A 194 22.29 -0.53 16.40
N PHE A 195 23.25 -1.40 16.64
CA PHE A 195 23.19 -2.36 17.73
C PHE A 195 24.09 -1.90 18.88
N GLU A 196 23.55 -1.85 20.08
CA GLU A 196 24.24 -1.47 21.30
C GLU A 196 24.13 -2.62 22.31
N GLU A 197 25.21 -2.90 23.01
CA GLU A 197 25.20 -3.84 24.12
C GLU A 197 25.20 -3.08 25.44
N LYS A 198 24.17 -3.29 26.26
CA LYS A 198 23.99 -2.60 27.54
C LYS A 198 23.53 -3.57 28.59
N ALA A 199 24.25 -3.61 29.71
CA ALA A 199 23.96 -4.54 30.82
C ALA A 199 23.85 -6.00 30.40
N GLY A 200 24.67 -6.47 29.45
CA GLY A 200 24.65 -7.84 28.95
C GLY A 200 23.49 -8.17 27.99
N ARG A 201 22.75 -7.17 27.54
CA ARG A 201 21.65 -7.30 26.59
C ARG A 201 21.96 -6.53 25.31
N VAL A 202 21.52 -7.08 24.18
CA VAL A 202 21.63 -6.43 22.88
C VAL A 202 20.38 -5.62 22.61
N HIS A 203 20.56 -4.36 22.26
CA HIS A 203 19.50 -3.46 21.86
C HIS A 203 19.70 -3.01 20.42
N ALA A 204 18.64 -2.95 19.63
CA ALA A 204 18.64 -2.28 18.35
C ALA A 204 17.98 -0.90 18.50
N LEU A 205 18.67 0.09 17.96
CA LEU A 205 18.19 1.47 17.85
C LEU A 205 17.99 1.78 16.37
N LEU A 206 16.74 1.98 15.98
CA LEU A 206 16.36 2.38 14.62
C LEU A 206 16.08 3.87 14.64
N THR A 207 16.91 4.63 13.93
CA THR A 207 16.78 6.11 13.81
C THR A 207 16.36 6.44 12.38
N ALA A 208 15.37 7.31 12.23
CA ALA A 208 14.91 7.74 10.90
C ALA A 208 16.07 8.25 10.05
N LYS A 209 16.16 7.82 8.81
CA LYS A 209 17.21 8.20 7.86
C LYS A 209 17.14 9.66 7.43
N THR A 210 15.93 10.22 7.48
CA THR A 210 15.64 11.60 7.10
C THR A 210 14.73 12.23 8.15
N ASP A 211 14.65 13.55 8.17
CA ASP A 211 13.74 14.28 9.05
C ASP A 211 12.25 14.02 8.69
N GLU A 212 11.99 13.55 7.47
CA GLU A 212 10.67 13.10 7.02
C GLU A 212 10.55 11.57 7.06
N ILE A 213 9.82 11.03 8.03
CA ILE A 213 9.33 9.66 7.97
C ILE A 213 8.13 9.65 7.06
N LEU A 214 8.20 8.88 5.98
CA LEU A 214 7.10 8.79 5.01
C LEU A 214 5.89 8.04 5.55
N GLN A 215 6.10 7.18 6.54
CA GLN A 215 5.07 6.32 7.13
C GLN A 215 4.64 6.87 8.49
N LEU A 216 3.32 6.81 8.73
CA LEU A 216 2.73 7.12 10.03
C LEU A 216 3.30 6.20 11.10
N LEU A 217 3.71 6.77 12.22
CA LEU A 217 4.11 6.02 13.42
C LEU A 217 2.99 6.08 14.48
N PRO A 218 2.87 5.03 15.32
CA PRO A 218 2.01 5.10 16.51
C PRO A 218 2.58 6.10 17.51
N PRO A 219 1.78 6.59 18.48
CA PRO A 219 2.25 7.49 19.54
C PRO A 219 3.46 6.93 20.28
N SER A 220 4.21 7.81 20.96
CA SER A 220 5.29 7.38 21.84
C SER A 220 4.76 6.42 22.90
N GLY A 221 5.42 5.28 23.06
CA GLY A 221 4.96 4.23 23.97
C GLY A 221 5.71 2.91 23.80
N LEU A 222 5.35 1.94 24.62
CA LEU A 222 5.86 0.57 24.57
C LEU A 222 4.80 -0.34 23.94
N TYR A 223 5.19 -1.08 22.89
CA TYR A 223 4.28 -1.93 22.14
C TYR A 223 4.85 -3.34 21.98
N PRO A 224 4.06 -4.39 22.24
CA PRO A 224 4.41 -5.73 21.87
C PRO A 224 4.36 -5.88 20.35
N VAL A 225 5.41 -6.42 19.76
CA VAL A 225 5.57 -6.46 18.30
C VAL A 225 6.20 -7.77 17.85
N ARG A 226 5.97 -8.11 16.60
CA ARG A 226 6.74 -9.13 15.87
C ARG A 226 7.70 -8.49 14.90
N ILE A 227 8.98 -8.79 15.06
CA ILE A 227 10.04 -8.37 14.17
C ILE A 227 10.21 -9.39 13.05
N PHE A 228 10.32 -8.90 11.82
CA PHE A 228 10.73 -9.67 10.66
C PHE A 228 12.07 -9.13 10.19
N ALA A 229 13.04 -10.01 10.04
CA ALA A 229 14.41 -9.64 9.72
C ALA A 229 15.09 -10.74 8.90
N SER A 230 16.29 -10.45 8.40
CA SER A 230 17.17 -11.44 7.76
C SER A 230 18.52 -11.48 8.48
N LEU A 231 19.04 -12.66 8.73
CA LEU A 231 20.37 -12.89 9.26
C LEU A 231 21.13 -13.85 8.34
N SER A 232 22.23 -13.36 7.78
CA SER A 232 23.05 -14.16 6.83
C SER A 232 22.23 -14.73 5.65
N GLY A 233 21.23 -13.98 5.18
CA GLY A 233 20.36 -14.37 4.07
C GLY A 233 19.22 -15.33 4.45
N GLN A 234 19.04 -15.65 5.72
CA GLN A 234 17.92 -16.43 6.21
C GLN A 234 16.87 -15.52 6.86
N ASP A 235 15.62 -15.72 6.51
CA ASP A 235 14.51 -14.99 7.11
C ASP A 235 14.31 -15.49 8.55
N ILE A 236 14.23 -14.55 9.48
CA ILE A 236 13.96 -14.76 10.89
C ILE A 236 12.80 -13.91 11.35
N CYS A 237 12.10 -14.37 12.37
CA CYS A 237 11.12 -13.56 13.10
C CYS A 237 11.19 -13.84 14.59
N PHE A 238 10.91 -12.82 15.40
CA PHE A 238 10.85 -12.94 16.86
C PHE A 238 9.93 -11.88 17.44
N ASP A 239 9.37 -12.18 18.61
CA ASP A 239 8.52 -11.27 19.35
C ASP A 239 9.37 -10.51 20.38
N THR A 240 9.10 -9.22 20.55
CA THR A 240 9.76 -8.34 21.51
C THR A 240 8.85 -7.13 21.79
N ASP A 241 9.26 -6.28 22.73
CA ASP A 241 8.65 -4.98 22.92
C ASP A 241 9.46 -3.89 22.22
N VAL A 242 8.78 -3.00 21.49
CA VAL A 242 9.39 -1.81 20.87
C VAL A 242 8.92 -0.57 21.60
N HIS A 243 9.87 0.25 22.03
CA HIS A 243 9.60 1.60 22.49
C HIS A 243 9.67 2.54 21.29
N THR A 244 8.55 3.21 20.99
CA THR A 244 8.45 4.22 19.93
C THR A 244 8.63 5.62 20.53
N ASP A 245 9.39 6.46 19.84
CA ASP A 245 9.51 7.88 20.16
C ASP A 245 9.72 8.66 18.86
N SER A 246 8.70 9.39 18.43
CA SER A 246 8.64 10.27 17.25
C SER A 246 9.39 9.80 16.00
N SER A 247 10.72 9.67 16.06
CA SER A 247 11.61 9.28 14.95
C SER A 247 12.55 8.13 15.32
N VAL A 248 12.41 7.57 16.50
CA VAL A 248 13.31 6.53 17.03
C VAL A 248 12.50 5.33 17.51
N LEU A 249 12.92 4.14 17.09
CA LEU A 249 12.40 2.87 17.60
C LEU A 249 13.52 2.15 18.34
N ARG A 250 13.25 1.70 19.56
CA ARG A 250 14.22 0.98 20.40
C ARG A 250 13.63 -0.33 20.88
N GLN A 251 14.39 -1.42 20.73
CA GLN A 251 13.97 -2.76 21.13
C GLN A 251 15.13 -3.58 21.66
N GLU A 252 14.84 -4.52 22.56
CA GLU A 252 15.75 -5.59 22.94
C GLU A 252 15.76 -6.66 21.84
N VAL A 253 16.93 -7.14 21.48
CA VAL A 253 17.13 -8.14 20.44
C VAL A 253 17.83 -9.35 21.07
N PRO A 254 17.34 -10.59 20.85
CA PRO A 254 18.09 -11.77 21.25
C PRO A 254 19.53 -11.73 20.74
N ALA A 255 20.52 -12.04 21.58
CA ALA A 255 21.94 -11.90 21.25
C ALA A 255 22.32 -12.66 19.98
N VAL A 256 21.65 -13.79 19.69
CA VAL A 256 21.83 -14.59 18.47
C VAL A 256 21.47 -13.81 17.19
N TYR A 257 20.63 -12.79 17.29
CA TYR A 257 20.19 -11.98 16.16
C TYR A 257 20.91 -10.60 16.08
N LYS A 258 21.98 -10.43 16.83
CA LYS A 258 22.85 -9.25 16.70
C LYS A 258 23.30 -9.11 15.24
N ASN A 259 23.20 -7.89 14.70
CA ASN A 259 23.51 -7.56 13.31
C ASN A 259 22.55 -8.15 12.24
N CYS A 260 21.34 -8.57 12.61
CA CYS A 260 20.33 -8.89 11.62
C CYS A 260 19.88 -7.64 10.85
N LEU A 261 19.43 -7.85 9.61
CA LEU A 261 18.83 -6.80 8.79
C LEU A 261 17.32 -6.79 9.02
N PHE A 262 16.82 -5.74 9.64
CA PHE A 262 15.37 -5.59 9.87
C PHE A 262 14.63 -5.31 8.54
N ASP A 263 13.56 -6.05 8.29
CA ASP A 263 12.64 -5.86 7.16
C ASP A 263 11.45 -5.00 7.59
N ARG A 264 10.69 -5.46 8.59
CA ARG A 264 9.51 -4.75 9.11
C ARG A 264 9.20 -5.12 10.55
N ILE A 265 8.47 -4.25 11.21
CA ILE A 265 7.90 -4.44 12.56
C ILE A 265 6.39 -4.54 12.42
N GLY A 266 5.78 -5.63 12.92
CA GLY A 266 4.33 -5.84 12.97
C GLY A 266 3.81 -5.66 14.40
N PHE A 267 2.78 -4.83 14.57
CA PHE A 267 2.15 -4.47 15.86
C PHE A 267 0.88 -5.26 16.10
#